data_1ca20e65fc1a43681f38a04ca3a7e74d
#
_entry.id   1ca20e65fc1a43681f38a04ca3a7e74d
#
_cell.length_a   1.000
_cell.length_b   1.000
_cell.length_c   1.000
_cell.angle_alpha   90.00
_cell.angle_beta   90.00
_cell.angle_gamma   90.00
#
_symmetry.space_group_name_H-M   'P 1'
#
loop_
_entity.id
_entity.type
_entity.pdbx_description
1 polymer ?
#
loop_
_entity_poly.entity_id
_entity_poly.type
_entity_poly.pdbx_seq_one_letter_code
_entity_poly.pdbx_strand_id
1 'polypeptide(L)'
;MTKRICVSVDVEEDFPGLVKGGRRGVEEGIPELLRLLEDVHVPADFFFQSSIVTEHPDLVSRIAKAKHGIGNHGLNHAFLSTKPPAVQKEEIRRSTRILENAFPQEPRMFRAAGFSTNLVTLEILQDLGYAIDSSILPGRRAKRFRVLPAYDHRAAPRDPHFPVPSGDRSADTRLLEIPVTENPLRRGGPLGLGAINAYGFDKVVTAIHAVEERTLVFLVHPWELIDARAYYPKVPEGLLAACSGDLGAFREFLKAARAVAEFSTLPNVRRGFLGG
;
A
#
# COMPACT_ATOMS: atom_id res chain seq x y z
N MET A 1 -12.13 -0.83 22.30
CA MET A 1 -10.87 -0.33 21.71
C MET A 1 -11.20 0.40 20.42
N THR A 2 -10.58 1.55 20.18
CA THR A 2 -10.81 2.41 19.02
C THR A 2 -10.23 1.76 17.76
N LYS A 3 -10.91 1.86 16.61
CA LYS A 3 -10.37 1.45 15.31
C LYS A 3 -9.17 2.33 14.94
N ARG A 4 -8.26 1.81 14.13
CA ARG A 4 -7.13 2.55 13.54
C ARG A 4 -7.20 2.52 12.03
N ILE A 5 -6.96 3.65 11.39
CA ILE A 5 -6.82 3.76 9.94
C ILE A 5 -5.38 4.13 9.62
N CYS A 6 -4.71 3.30 8.84
CA CYS A 6 -3.40 3.56 8.26
C CYS A 6 -3.58 3.93 6.79
N VAL A 7 -3.37 5.20 6.45
CA VAL A 7 -3.31 5.61 5.04
C VAL A 7 -2.00 5.12 4.45
N SER A 8 -2.06 4.34 3.39
CA SER A 8 -0.89 3.81 2.72
C SER A 8 -0.92 4.15 1.23
N VAL A 9 0.21 4.57 0.70
CA VAL A 9 0.35 5.08 -0.66
C VAL A 9 1.36 4.22 -1.40
N ASP A 10 0.94 3.57 -2.48
CA ASP A 10 1.84 2.82 -3.35
C ASP A 10 2.40 3.79 -4.41
N VAL A 11 3.63 4.27 -4.23
CA VAL A 11 4.29 5.24 -5.12
C VAL A 11 4.90 4.50 -6.29
N GLU A 12 4.12 4.33 -7.34
CA GLU A 12 4.42 3.51 -8.51
C GLU A 12 3.98 4.18 -9.81
N GLU A 13 4.28 3.55 -10.95
CA GLU A 13 3.82 4.02 -12.28
C GLU A 13 2.30 4.08 -12.36
N ASP A 14 1.77 5.01 -13.18
CA ASP A 14 0.35 5.07 -13.43
C ASP A 14 -0.10 3.84 -14.24
N PHE A 15 -1.09 3.10 -13.71
CA PHE A 15 -1.67 1.90 -14.32
C PHE A 15 -0.62 0.88 -14.78
N PRO A 16 0.17 0.30 -13.88
CA PRO A 16 1.26 -0.61 -14.24
C PRO A 16 0.79 -1.75 -15.16
N GLY A 17 1.54 -1.96 -16.23
CA GLY A 17 1.23 -2.96 -17.26
C GLY A 17 0.19 -2.53 -18.31
N LEU A 18 -0.47 -1.38 -18.14
CA LEU A 18 -1.39 -0.80 -19.14
C LEU A 18 -0.80 0.46 -19.77
N VAL A 19 -0.17 1.31 -18.97
CA VAL A 19 0.49 2.53 -19.40
C VAL A 19 1.98 2.37 -19.20
N LYS A 20 2.77 2.54 -20.27
CA LYS A 20 4.23 2.43 -20.17
C LYS A 20 4.81 3.77 -19.70
N GLY A 21 5.48 3.76 -18.57
CA GLY A 21 6.18 4.93 -18.04
C GLY A 21 5.27 6.08 -17.63
N GLY A 22 4.00 5.80 -17.27
CA GLY A 22 3.09 6.81 -16.75
C GLY A 22 3.56 7.33 -15.38
N ARG A 23 3.64 8.66 -15.21
CA ARG A 23 4.15 9.32 -13.99
C ARG A 23 3.29 10.49 -13.53
N ARG A 24 2.19 10.79 -14.22
CA ARG A 24 1.36 11.97 -13.90
C ARG A 24 0.83 11.94 -12.48
N GLY A 25 0.39 10.78 -12.01
CA GLY A 25 -0.03 10.64 -10.62
C GLY A 25 1.08 10.93 -9.63
N VAL A 26 2.30 10.47 -9.91
CA VAL A 26 3.49 10.75 -9.08
C VAL A 26 3.86 12.22 -9.14
N GLU A 27 3.89 12.83 -10.34
CA GLU A 27 4.35 14.20 -10.57
C GLU A 27 3.36 15.26 -10.07
N GLU A 28 2.06 15.02 -10.25
CA GLU A 28 0.99 15.97 -9.96
C GLU A 28 0.19 15.56 -8.71
N GLY A 29 -0.21 14.29 -8.61
CA GLY A 29 -1.11 13.80 -7.55
C GLY A 29 -0.43 13.70 -6.18
N ILE A 30 0.78 13.13 -6.08
CA ILE A 30 1.46 12.99 -4.79
C ILE A 30 1.77 14.35 -4.13
N PRO A 31 2.23 15.40 -4.85
CA PRO A 31 2.38 16.72 -4.25
C PRO A 31 1.10 17.29 -3.63
N GLU A 32 -0.05 17.10 -4.27
CA GLU A 32 -1.35 17.54 -3.74
C GLU A 32 -1.77 16.71 -2.53
N LEU A 33 -1.55 15.38 -2.59
CA LEU A 33 -1.79 14.50 -1.46
C LEU A 33 -0.99 14.91 -0.22
N LEU A 34 0.29 15.23 -0.38
CA LEU A 34 1.15 15.68 0.73
C LEU A 34 0.60 16.93 1.41
N ARG A 35 0.15 17.94 0.61
CA ARG A 35 -0.48 19.16 1.14
C ARG A 35 -1.77 18.81 1.89
N LEU A 36 -2.60 17.95 1.30
CA LEU A 36 -3.83 17.51 1.97
C LEU A 36 -3.56 16.84 3.32
N LEU A 37 -2.62 15.88 3.37
CA LEU A 37 -2.28 15.15 4.59
C LEU A 37 -1.72 16.08 5.67
N GLU A 38 -0.90 17.07 5.28
CA GLU A 38 -0.40 18.11 6.18
C GLU A 38 -1.54 18.95 6.74
N ASP A 39 -2.42 19.50 5.89
CA ASP A 39 -3.59 20.31 6.29
C ASP A 39 -4.51 19.60 7.29
N VAL A 40 -4.75 18.31 7.07
CA VAL A 40 -5.63 17.53 7.95
C VAL A 40 -4.87 16.79 9.06
N HIS A 41 -3.55 16.95 9.18
CA HIS A 41 -2.70 16.31 10.17
C HIS A 41 -2.89 14.77 10.22
N VAL A 42 -2.83 14.12 9.06
CA VAL A 42 -2.92 12.67 8.93
C VAL A 42 -1.58 12.09 8.52
N PRO A 43 -1.00 11.18 9.33
CA PRO A 43 0.21 10.45 8.93
C PRO A 43 -0.12 9.41 7.86
N ALA A 44 0.87 9.08 7.01
CA ALA A 44 0.73 8.04 6.00
C ALA A 44 2.02 7.22 5.86
N ASP A 45 1.91 6.04 5.26
CA ASP A 45 3.04 5.17 4.91
C ASP A 45 3.17 5.12 3.38
N PHE A 46 4.33 5.47 2.83
CA PHE A 46 4.60 5.52 1.40
C PHE A 46 5.49 4.35 1.00
N PHE A 47 4.97 3.48 0.13
CA PHE A 47 5.69 2.33 -0.41
C PHE A 47 6.22 2.67 -1.80
N PHE A 48 7.53 2.73 -1.96
CA PHE A 48 8.16 3.20 -3.18
C PHE A 48 8.58 2.07 -4.11
N GLN A 49 8.14 2.12 -5.36
CA GLN A 49 8.78 1.43 -6.46
C GLN A 49 10.14 2.09 -6.70
N SER A 50 11.21 1.31 -6.73
CA SER A 50 12.58 1.84 -6.73
C SER A 50 12.94 2.71 -7.93
N SER A 51 12.32 2.47 -9.10
CA SER A 51 12.52 3.33 -10.27
C SER A 51 12.04 4.78 -10.02
N ILE A 52 10.93 4.95 -9.29
CA ILE A 52 10.41 6.27 -8.93
C ILE A 52 11.40 7.02 -8.04
N VAL A 53 12.05 6.33 -7.11
CA VAL A 53 13.04 6.94 -6.19
C VAL A 53 14.20 7.58 -6.97
N THR A 54 14.70 6.90 -8.00
CA THR A 54 15.82 7.40 -8.80
C THR A 54 15.41 8.50 -9.78
N GLU A 55 14.17 8.47 -10.25
CA GLU A 55 13.65 9.44 -11.22
C GLU A 55 13.17 10.75 -10.56
N HIS A 56 12.70 10.69 -9.28
CA HIS A 56 12.07 11.82 -8.59
C HIS A 56 12.71 12.14 -7.22
N PRO A 57 14.03 12.50 -7.15
CA PRO A 57 14.72 12.73 -5.87
C PRO A 57 14.13 13.88 -5.04
N ASP A 58 13.56 14.90 -5.68
CA ASP A 58 12.91 16.02 -4.98
C ASP A 58 11.64 15.56 -4.24
N LEU A 59 10.83 14.70 -4.86
CA LEU A 59 9.66 14.12 -4.23
C LEU A 59 10.06 13.27 -3.03
N VAL A 60 11.08 12.43 -3.19
CA VAL A 60 11.67 11.61 -2.13
C VAL A 60 12.07 12.48 -0.92
N SER A 61 12.81 13.57 -1.19
CA SER A 61 13.23 14.52 -0.14
C SER A 61 12.05 15.15 0.59
N ARG A 62 10.98 15.52 -0.11
CA ARG A 62 9.77 16.10 0.49
C ARG A 62 9.06 15.11 1.41
N ILE A 63 8.86 13.86 0.98
CA ILE A 63 8.21 12.83 1.77
C ILE A 63 9.04 12.48 3.01
N ALA A 64 10.36 12.37 2.87
CA ALA A 64 11.26 12.12 3.99
C ALA A 64 11.20 13.22 5.07
N LYS A 65 11.12 14.49 4.67
CA LYS A 65 11.00 15.65 5.58
C LYS A 65 9.64 15.70 6.29
N ALA A 66 8.58 15.23 5.67
CA ALA A 66 7.24 15.24 6.24
C ALA A 66 7.00 14.15 7.32
N LYS A 67 8.03 13.35 7.66
CA LYS A 67 8.01 12.31 8.70
C LYS A 67 6.95 11.22 8.48
N HIS A 68 6.61 10.96 7.23
CA HIS A 68 5.80 9.82 6.83
C HIS A 68 6.60 8.51 6.93
N GLY A 69 5.91 7.38 7.02
CA GLY A 69 6.55 6.08 6.97
C GLY A 69 7.07 5.78 5.56
N ILE A 70 8.22 5.11 5.47
CA ILE A 70 8.85 4.73 4.21
C ILE A 70 8.87 3.22 4.09
N GLY A 71 8.34 2.69 3.01
CA GLY A 71 8.31 1.27 2.68
C GLY A 71 8.83 1.00 1.26
N ASN A 72 9.13 -0.26 1.00
CA ASN A 72 9.62 -0.77 -0.27
C ASN A 72 8.46 -1.41 -1.05
N HIS A 73 8.23 -0.97 -2.29
CA HIS A 73 7.25 -1.54 -3.22
C HIS A 73 7.89 -2.39 -4.33
N GLY A 74 9.11 -2.83 -4.11
CA GLY A 74 9.86 -3.63 -5.06
C GLY A 74 10.67 -2.81 -6.07
N LEU A 75 11.37 -3.52 -6.94
CA LEU A 75 12.29 -2.93 -7.92
C LEU A 75 11.52 -2.31 -9.10
N ASN A 76 10.58 -3.05 -9.61
CA ASN A 76 9.66 -2.70 -10.67
C ASN A 76 8.32 -3.37 -10.35
N HIS A 77 7.23 -3.01 -11.02
CA HIS A 77 5.91 -3.59 -10.74
C HIS A 77 5.79 -5.06 -11.21
N ALA A 78 6.66 -5.93 -10.68
CA ALA A 78 6.72 -7.34 -11.05
C ALA A 78 6.02 -8.24 -10.04
N PHE A 79 5.33 -9.27 -10.54
CA PHE A 79 4.69 -10.29 -9.70
C PHE A 79 5.75 -11.20 -9.07
N LEU A 80 6.20 -10.88 -7.87
CA LEU A 80 7.28 -11.58 -7.17
C LEU A 80 6.96 -13.06 -6.93
N SER A 81 5.75 -13.38 -6.47
CA SER A 81 5.34 -14.76 -6.16
C SER A 81 5.46 -15.74 -7.33
N THR A 82 5.58 -15.24 -8.56
CA THR A 82 5.74 -16.05 -9.78
C THR A 82 7.19 -16.29 -10.19
N LYS A 83 8.16 -15.72 -9.44
CA LYS A 83 9.59 -15.82 -9.73
C LYS A 83 10.28 -16.87 -8.86
N PRO A 84 11.40 -17.45 -9.32
CA PRO A 84 12.22 -18.32 -8.48
C PRO A 84 12.70 -17.60 -7.21
N PRO A 85 12.86 -18.31 -6.06
CA PRO A 85 13.25 -17.71 -4.78
C PRO A 85 14.50 -16.84 -4.84
N ALA A 86 15.54 -17.28 -5.55
CA ALA A 86 16.79 -16.52 -5.71
C ALA A 86 16.56 -15.18 -6.43
N VAL A 87 15.67 -15.16 -7.44
CA VAL A 87 15.33 -13.93 -8.17
C VAL A 87 14.51 -12.99 -7.28
N GLN A 88 13.55 -13.51 -6.52
CA GLN A 88 12.79 -12.71 -5.54
C GLN A 88 13.75 -12.04 -4.55
N LYS A 89 14.67 -12.81 -3.94
CA LYS A 89 15.64 -12.31 -2.96
C LYS A 89 16.54 -11.22 -3.54
N GLU A 90 17.02 -11.41 -4.75
CA GLU A 90 17.89 -10.42 -5.41
C GLU A 90 17.14 -9.14 -5.75
N GLU A 91 15.91 -9.21 -6.27
CA GLU A 91 15.10 -8.04 -6.56
C GLU A 91 14.75 -7.23 -5.31
N ILE A 92 14.39 -7.91 -4.21
CA ILE A 92 14.12 -7.27 -2.92
C ILE A 92 15.40 -6.59 -2.41
N ARG A 93 16.55 -7.25 -2.45
CA ARG A 93 17.83 -6.66 -2.03
C ARG A 93 18.21 -5.42 -2.83
N ARG A 94 18.04 -5.48 -4.15
CA ARG A 94 18.34 -4.34 -5.02
C ARG A 94 17.44 -3.16 -4.74
N SER A 95 16.14 -3.39 -4.62
CA SER A 95 15.19 -2.34 -4.27
C SER A 95 15.49 -1.74 -2.89
N THR A 96 15.81 -2.59 -1.90
CA THR A 96 16.18 -2.14 -0.55
C THR A 96 17.38 -1.18 -0.60
N ARG A 97 18.46 -1.55 -1.28
CA ARG A 97 19.66 -0.69 -1.39
C ARG A 97 19.36 0.67 -2.04
N ILE A 98 18.49 0.71 -3.05
CA ILE A 98 18.10 1.97 -3.69
C ILE A 98 17.40 2.88 -2.68
N LEU A 99 16.49 2.33 -1.87
CA LEU A 99 15.79 3.09 -0.85
C LEU A 99 16.72 3.51 0.31
N GLU A 100 17.58 2.62 0.79
CA GLU A 100 18.58 2.92 1.84
C GLU A 100 19.50 4.08 1.45
N ASN A 101 19.85 4.19 0.16
CA ASN A 101 20.67 5.31 -0.34
C ASN A 101 19.89 6.63 -0.48
N ALA A 102 18.57 6.56 -0.61
CA ALA A 102 17.72 7.72 -0.88
C ALA A 102 17.06 8.28 0.39
N PHE A 103 16.81 7.44 1.39
CA PHE A 103 16.11 7.81 2.61
C PHE A 103 17.04 7.68 3.83
N PRO A 104 16.96 8.62 4.81
CA PRO A 104 17.72 8.52 6.05
C PRO A 104 17.22 7.39 6.97
N GLN A 105 16.02 6.88 6.72
CA GLN A 105 15.38 5.79 7.46
C GLN A 105 15.56 4.48 6.69
N GLU A 106 15.91 3.41 7.40
CA GLU A 106 15.88 2.08 6.80
C GLU A 106 14.44 1.66 6.40
N PRO A 107 14.21 1.21 5.15
CA PRO A 107 12.89 0.75 4.72
C PRO A 107 12.61 -0.65 5.31
N ARG A 108 12.00 -0.68 6.49
CA ARG A 108 11.64 -1.93 7.20
C ARG A 108 10.21 -2.39 6.93
N MET A 109 9.50 -1.72 6.03
CA MET A 109 8.18 -2.09 5.55
C MET A 109 8.24 -2.51 4.10
N PHE A 110 7.45 -3.52 3.73
CA PHE A 110 7.33 -4.00 2.36
C PHE A 110 5.87 -4.12 1.93
N ARG A 111 5.61 -3.84 0.66
CA ARG A 111 4.38 -4.22 -0.03
C ARG A 111 4.73 -4.75 -1.41
N ALA A 112 4.34 -5.98 -1.71
CA ALA A 112 4.54 -6.56 -3.03
C ALA A 112 3.64 -5.89 -4.06
N ALA A 113 4.22 -5.47 -5.18
CA ALA A 113 3.49 -4.93 -6.31
C ALA A 113 2.36 -5.88 -6.75
N GLY A 114 1.16 -5.32 -6.95
CA GLY A 114 -0.04 -6.07 -7.28
C GLY A 114 -0.43 -7.12 -6.23
N PHE A 115 0.02 -6.99 -4.97
CA PHE A 115 -0.20 -7.95 -3.87
C PHE A 115 0.39 -9.34 -4.14
N SER A 116 1.42 -9.41 -5.00
CA SER A 116 2.01 -10.66 -5.46
C SER A 116 3.01 -11.22 -4.45
N THR A 117 2.50 -11.80 -3.38
CA THR A 117 3.26 -12.44 -2.31
C THR A 117 2.84 -13.92 -2.11
N ASN A 118 3.75 -14.71 -1.55
CA ASN A 118 3.53 -16.07 -1.09
C ASN A 118 4.45 -16.35 0.11
N LEU A 119 4.35 -17.53 0.72
CA LEU A 119 5.16 -17.88 1.88
C LEU A 119 6.66 -17.69 1.65
N VAL A 120 7.17 -18.08 0.47
CA VAL A 120 8.59 -17.91 0.11
C VAL A 120 9.00 -16.43 0.10
N THR A 121 8.15 -15.54 -0.43
CA THR A 121 8.38 -14.10 -0.40
C THR A 121 8.47 -13.60 1.04
N LEU A 122 7.53 -14.03 1.91
CA LEU A 122 7.47 -13.62 3.31
C LEU A 122 8.67 -14.12 4.12
N GLU A 123 9.13 -15.36 3.88
CA GLU A 123 10.35 -15.90 4.47
C GLU A 123 11.59 -15.09 4.06
N ILE A 124 11.71 -14.75 2.77
CA ILE A 124 12.80 -13.89 2.27
C ILE A 124 12.77 -12.51 2.93
N LEU A 125 11.60 -11.89 3.07
CA LEU A 125 11.46 -10.60 3.75
C LEU A 125 11.90 -10.69 5.21
N GLN A 126 11.47 -11.72 5.92
CA GLN A 126 11.87 -11.95 7.32
C GLN A 126 13.39 -12.14 7.44
N ASP A 127 14.01 -12.91 6.53
CA ASP A 127 15.45 -13.13 6.51
C ASP A 127 16.26 -11.88 6.16
N LEU A 128 15.69 -10.96 5.39
CA LEU A 128 16.29 -9.67 5.06
C LEU A 128 16.04 -8.60 6.15
N GLY A 129 15.37 -8.96 7.25
CA GLY A 129 15.15 -8.10 8.39
C GLY A 129 14.01 -7.09 8.21
N TYR A 130 13.09 -7.34 7.29
CA TYR A 130 11.85 -6.56 7.24
C TYR A 130 11.01 -6.81 8.49
N ALA A 131 10.46 -5.73 9.03
CA ALA A 131 9.64 -5.77 10.24
C ALA A 131 8.14 -5.91 9.92
N ILE A 132 7.71 -5.34 8.80
CA ILE A 132 6.30 -5.28 8.38
C ILE A 132 6.20 -5.69 6.92
N ASP A 133 5.24 -6.57 6.61
CA ASP A 133 4.69 -6.75 5.28
C ASP A 133 3.23 -6.27 5.27
N SER A 134 2.78 -5.72 4.15
CA SER A 134 1.38 -5.33 3.93
C SER A 134 0.98 -5.71 2.50
N SER A 135 1.28 -6.95 2.12
CA SER A 135 1.07 -7.46 0.76
C SER A 135 -0.17 -8.34 0.64
N ILE A 136 -0.75 -8.77 1.75
CA ILE A 136 -1.94 -9.64 1.71
C ILE A 136 -3.20 -8.75 1.61
N LEU A 137 -4.00 -8.99 0.56
CA LEU A 137 -5.36 -8.46 0.44
C LEU A 137 -6.35 -9.62 0.61
N PRO A 138 -6.99 -9.78 1.78
CA PRO A 138 -7.96 -10.84 2.02
C PRO A 138 -9.09 -10.82 0.99
N GLY A 139 -9.60 -11.99 0.64
CA GLY A 139 -10.65 -12.12 -0.36
C GLY A 139 -10.16 -12.11 -1.83
N ARG A 140 -8.90 -11.70 -2.09
CA ARG A 140 -8.35 -11.57 -3.44
C ARG A 140 -7.60 -12.83 -3.87
N ARG A 141 -7.70 -13.13 -5.17
CA ARG A 141 -6.79 -14.04 -5.89
C ARG A 141 -6.40 -13.43 -7.22
N ALA A 142 -5.20 -13.73 -7.69
CA ALA A 142 -4.76 -13.33 -9.02
C ALA A 142 -4.21 -14.53 -9.81
N LYS A 143 -4.34 -14.43 -11.14
CA LYS A 143 -3.77 -15.37 -12.09
C LYS A 143 -2.85 -14.62 -13.04
N ARG A 144 -1.66 -15.16 -13.27
CA ARG A 144 -0.76 -14.69 -14.33
C ARG A 144 -1.23 -15.31 -15.66
N PHE A 145 -1.28 -14.51 -16.73
CA PHE A 145 -1.73 -14.93 -18.05
C PHE A 145 -3.12 -15.60 -18.04
N ARG A 146 -4.00 -15.21 -17.10
CA ARG A 146 -5.38 -15.74 -16.91
C ARG A 146 -5.48 -17.22 -16.51
N VAL A 147 -4.39 -17.97 -16.53
CA VAL A 147 -4.37 -19.42 -16.30
C VAL A 147 -3.54 -19.86 -15.10
N LEU A 148 -2.33 -19.33 -14.94
CA LEU A 148 -1.43 -19.71 -13.86
C LEU A 148 -1.77 -18.97 -12.57
N PRO A 149 -1.94 -19.64 -11.42
CA PRO A 149 -2.13 -18.97 -10.15
C PRO A 149 -0.89 -18.11 -9.83
N ALA A 150 -1.07 -16.83 -9.54
CA ALA A 150 -0.02 -15.96 -9.04
C ALA A 150 -0.03 -15.97 -7.51
N TYR A 151 -1.20 -15.80 -6.91
CA TYR A 151 -1.42 -15.94 -5.47
C TYR A 151 -2.92 -16.15 -5.16
N ASP A 152 -3.21 -16.62 -3.93
CA ASP A 152 -4.57 -16.79 -3.42
C ASP A 152 -4.65 -16.37 -1.95
N HIS A 153 -5.21 -15.21 -1.69
CA HIS A 153 -5.39 -14.63 -0.36
C HIS A 153 -6.83 -14.76 0.18
N ARG A 154 -7.69 -15.57 -0.47
CA ARG A 154 -9.11 -15.64 -0.11
C ARG A 154 -9.38 -16.14 1.30
N ALA A 155 -8.49 -16.98 1.83
CA ALA A 155 -8.57 -17.52 3.19
C ALA A 155 -7.55 -16.86 4.15
N ALA A 156 -6.88 -15.78 3.74
CA ALA A 156 -5.92 -15.12 4.59
C ALA A 156 -6.61 -14.40 5.78
N PRO A 157 -5.94 -14.35 6.95
CA PRO A 157 -6.43 -13.58 8.08
C PRO A 157 -6.60 -12.10 7.70
N ARG A 158 -7.55 -11.43 8.38
CA ARG A 158 -7.87 -10.02 8.16
C ARG A 158 -7.17 -9.09 9.15
N ASP A 159 -6.81 -9.61 10.31
CA ASP A 159 -6.10 -8.89 11.36
C ASP A 159 -4.58 -9.07 11.27
N PRO A 160 -3.79 -8.18 11.86
CA PRO A 160 -2.33 -8.32 11.94
C PRO A 160 -1.92 -9.66 12.55
N HIS A 161 -0.98 -10.33 11.91
CA HIS A 161 -0.51 -11.66 12.33
C HIS A 161 0.93 -11.94 11.89
N PHE A 162 1.55 -12.91 12.49
CA PHE A 162 2.85 -13.41 12.04
C PHE A 162 2.65 -14.48 10.95
N PRO A 163 2.95 -14.19 9.67
CA PRO A 163 2.66 -15.09 8.56
C PRO A 163 3.68 -16.22 8.40
N VAL A 164 4.87 -16.06 9.00
CA VAL A 164 5.98 -17.02 8.94
C VAL A 164 6.16 -17.67 10.31
N PRO A 165 6.41 -19.00 10.39
CA PRO A 165 6.74 -19.67 11.65
C PRO A 165 7.87 -18.97 12.40
N SER A 166 7.82 -19.03 13.74
CA SER A 166 8.81 -18.30 14.57
C SER A 166 10.23 -18.83 14.40
N GLY A 167 10.41 -20.14 14.25
CA GLY A 167 11.71 -20.74 14.46
C GLY A 167 12.24 -20.34 15.84
N ASP A 168 13.52 -19.94 15.89
CA ASP A 168 14.17 -19.43 17.11
C ASP A 168 14.09 -17.89 17.24
N ARG A 169 13.26 -17.22 16.43
CA ARG A 169 13.15 -15.74 16.42
C ARG A 169 12.24 -15.23 17.52
N SER A 170 12.66 -14.18 18.19
CA SER A 170 11.83 -13.41 19.12
C SER A 170 10.77 -12.59 18.35
N ALA A 171 9.67 -12.21 19.02
CA ALA A 171 8.54 -11.52 18.38
C ALA A 171 8.94 -10.20 17.72
N ASP A 172 9.87 -9.46 18.28
CA ASP A 172 10.39 -8.18 17.77
C ASP A 172 11.22 -8.32 16.48
N THR A 173 11.78 -9.51 16.21
CA THR A 173 12.54 -9.82 14.99
C THR A 173 11.72 -10.53 13.92
N ARG A 174 10.45 -10.85 14.19
CA ARG A 174 9.56 -11.50 13.24
C ARG A 174 8.89 -10.51 12.32
N LEU A 175 8.68 -10.92 11.08
CA LEU A 175 7.87 -10.19 10.12
C LEU A 175 6.40 -10.20 10.57
N LEU A 176 5.80 -9.02 10.72
CA LEU A 176 4.37 -8.87 10.96
C LEU A 176 3.67 -8.56 9.63
N GLU A 177 2.71 -9.38 9.23
CA GLU A 177 1.76 -9.03 8.18
C GLU A 177 0.67 -8.13 8.76
N ILE A 178 0.46 -6.97 8.14
CA ILE A 178 -0.67 -6.08 8.39
C ILE A 178 -1.48 -6.00 7.10
N PRO A 179 -2.55 -6.81 6.96
CA PRO A 179 -3.26 -6.96 5.70
C PRO A 179 -3.89 -5.66 5.20
N VAL A 180 -3.88 -5.47 3.88
CA VAL A 180 -4.66 -4.41 3.25
C VAL A 180 -6.14 -4.72 3.44
N THR A 181 -6.92 -3.73 3.86
CA THR A 181 -8.34 -3.96 4.15
C THR A 181 -9.12 -4.23 2.86
N GLU A 182 -9.88 -5.32 2.85
CA GLU A 182 -10.81 -5.59 1.76
C GLU A 182 -11.93 -4.54 1.75
N ASN A 183 -12.24 -4.03 0.57
CA ASN A 183 -13.33 -3.08 0.40
C ASN A 183 -14.68 -3.77 0.64
N PRO A 184 -15.45 -3.38 1.68
CA PRO A 184 -16.74 -4.00 1.97
C PRO A 184 -17.78 -3.78 0.88
N LEU A 185 -17.59 -2.78 0.01
CA LEU A 185 -18.45 -2.50 -1.14
C LEU A 185 -18.04 -3.27 -2.41
N ARG A 186 -16.83 -3.89 -2.42
CA ARG A 186 -16.31 -4.61 -3.59
C ARG A 186 -15.37 -5.74 -3.18
N ARG A 187 -15.89 -6.95 -3.16
CA ARG A 187 -15.10 -8.13 -2.82
C ARG A 187 -13.83 -8.28 -3.65
N GLY A 188 -12.71 -8.58 -2.96
CA GLY A 188 -11.38 -8.75 -3.57
C GLY A 188 -10.74 -7.46 -4.08
N GLY A 189 -11.36 -6.29 -3.85
CA GLY A 189 -10.77 -4.98 -4.06
C GLY A 189 -10.25 -4.38 -2.76
N PRO A 190 -9.23 -3.50 -2.79
CA PRO A 190 -8.78 -2.81 -1.58
C PRO A 190 -9.77 -1.72 -1.15
N LEU A 191 -9.88 -1.50 0.15
CA LEU A 191 -10.43 -0.27 0.70
C LEU A 191 -9.44 0.86 0.42
N GLY A 192 -9.88 1.93 -0.25
CA GLY A 192 -8.95 2.98 -0.65
C GLY A 192 -9.62 4.15 -1.35
N LEU A 193 -8.80 5.06 -1.88
CA LEU A 193 -9.26 6.27 -2.56
C LEU A 193 -10.13 5.95 -3.77
N GLY A 194 -9.79 4.90 -4.53
CA GLY A 194 -10.62 4.45 -5.65
C GLY A 194 -12.04 4.05 -5.23
N ALA A 195 -12.26 3.59 -3.99
CA ALA A 195 -13.59 3.34 -3.49
C ALA A 195 -14.36 4.64 -3.21
N ILE A 196 -13.70 5.68 -2.69
CA ILE A 196 -14.30 7.01 -2.49
C ILE A 196 -14.70 7.59 -3.83
N ASN A 197 -13.81 7.55 -4.82
CA ASN A 197 -14.04 8.09 -6.15
C ASN A 197 -15.20 7.36 -6.87
N ALA A 198 -15.31 6.02 -6.67
CA ALA A 198 -16.34 5.21 -7.33
C ALA A 198 -17.71 5.24 -6.63
N TYR A 199 -17.75 5.34 -5.31
CA TYR A 199 -18.98 5.15 -4.53
C TYR A 199 -19.41 6.37 -3.70
N GLY A 200 -18.54 7.37 -3.54
CA GLY A 200 -18.72 8.51 -2.64
C GLY A 200 -18.25 8.24 -1.22
N PHE A 201 -17.76 9.29 -0.54
CA PHE A 201 -17.14 9.16 0.78
C PHE A 201 -18.15 8.71 1.87
N ASP A 202 -19.41 9.16 1.83
CA ASP A 202 -20.42 8.79 2.82
C ASP A 202 -20.65 7.27 2.88
N LYS A 203 -20.75 6.61 1.72
CA LYS A 203 -20.91 5.16 1.64
C LYS A 203 -19.68 4.43 2.18
N VAL A 204 -18.48 4.96 1.92
CA VAL A 204 -17.23 4.36 2.40
C VAL A 204 -17.11 4.52 3.91
N VAL A 205 -17.45 5.68 4.48
CA VAL A 205 -17.49 5.89 5.95
C VAL A 205 -18.49 4.94 6.60
N THR A 206 -19.71 4.84 6.05
CA THR A 206 -20.73 3.90 6.54
C THR A 206 -20.24 2.46 6.50
N ALA A 207 -19.58 2.06 5.40
CA ALA A 207 -19.04 0.72 5.24
C ALA A 207 -17.92 0.40 6.25
N ILE A 208 -17.05 1.37 6.57
CA ILE A 208 -15.99 1.23 7.58
C ILE A 208 -16.57 0.96 8.98
N HIS A 209 -17.73 1.50 9.31
CA HIS A 209 -18.39 1.20 10.58
C HIS A 209 -18.74 -0.28 10.72
N ALA A 210 -19.15 -0.93 9.63
CA ALA A 210 -19.55 -2.33 9.59
C ALA A 210 -18.37 -3.33 9.52
N VAL A 211 -17.15 -2.86 9.22
CA VAL A 211 -15.95 -3.69 9.19
C VAL A 211 -15.57 -4.10 10.61
N GLU A 212 -15.32 -5.39 10.86
CA GLU A 212 -14.99 -5.92 12.20
C GLU A 212 -13.53 -5.67 12.58
N GLU A 213 -12.64 -5.58 11.60
CA GLU A 213 -11.21 -5.36 11.78
C GLU A 213 -10.95 -4.06 12.56
N ARG A 214 -9.99 -4.12 13.47
CA ARG A 214 -9.56 -2.97 14.28
C ARG A 214 -8.48 -2.13 13.62
N THR A 215 -7.72 -2.72 12.73
CA THR A 215 -6.70 -2.05 11.93
C THR A 215 -7.14 -2.05 10.48
N LEU A 216 -7.37 -0.86 9.94
CA LEU A 216 -7.78 -0.66 8.56
C LEU A 216 -6.61 -0.05 7.78
N VAL A 217 -6.15 -0.73 6.75
CA VAL A 217 -5.16 -0.21 5.80
C VAL A 217 -5.91 0.35 4.60
N PHE A 218 -5.90 1.67 4.49
CA PHE A 218 -6.56 2.44 3.43
C PHE A 218 -5.56 2.74 2.31
N LEU A 219 -5.80 2.24 1.12
CA LEU A 219 -4.87 2.28 0.00
C LEU A 219 -5.10 3.49 -0.91
N VAL A 220 -4.01 4.10 -1.37
CA VAL A 220 -4.01 5.18 -2.36
C VAL A 220 -2.97 4.88 -3.44
N HIS A 221 -3.38 4.99 -4.71
CA HIS A 221 -2.46 4.96 -5.84
C HIS A 221 -2.33 6.35 -6.46
N PRO A 222 -1.17 6.69 -7.06
CA PRO A 222 -0.94 8.02 -7.62
C PRO A 222 -1.95 8.42 -8.69
N TRP A 223 -2.36 7.50 -9.56
CA TRP A 223 -3.35 7.78 -10.62
C TRP A 223 -4.78 8.03 -10.12
N GLU A 224 -5.10 7.64 -8.89
CA GLU A 224 -6.40 7.94 -8.26
C GLU A 224 -6.52 9.42 -7.85
N LEU A 225 -5.37 10.13 -7.79
CA LEU A 225 -5.23 11.52 -7.34
C LEU A 225 -5.35 12.53 -8.48
N ILE A 226 -5.44 12.07 -9.74
CA ILE A 226 -5.50 12.91 -10.94
C ILE A 226 -6.74 12.61 -11.78
N ASP A 227 -7.14 13.53 -12.65
CA ASP A 227 -8.07 13.22 -13.73
C ASP A 227 -7.35 12.37 -14.79
N ALA A 228 -7.24 11.06 -14.50
CA ALA A 228 -6.51 10.15 -15.35
C ALA A 228 -7.15 10.00 -16.76
N ARG A 229 -8.43 10.36 -16.93
CA ARG A 229 -9.11 10.34 -18.21
C ARG A 229 -8.51 11.35 -19.18
N ALA A 230 -8.09 12.51 -18.68
CA ALA A 230 -7.44 13.53 -19.50
C ALA A 230 -6.08 13.06 -20.05
N TYR A 231 -5.34 12.24 -19.30
CA TYR A 231 -4.00 11.78 -19.68
C TYR A 231 -3.99 10.40 -20.36
N TYR A 232 -4.89 9.50 -19.96
CA TYR A 232 -4.88 8.09 -20.33
C TYR A 232 -6.23 7.60 -20.86
N PRO A 233 -6.78 8.20 -21.94
CA PRO A 233 -8.12 7.90 -22.44
C PRO A 233 -8.32 6.45 -22.95
N LYS A 234 -7.22 5.69 -23.13
CA LYS A 234 -7.25 4.28 -23.56
C LYS A 234 -7.29 3.29 -22.39
N VAL A 235 -7.14 3.74 -21.15
CA VAL A 235 -7.29 2.89 -19.96
C VAL A 235 -8.77 2.49 -19.84
N PRO A 236 -9.07 1.24 -19.46
CA PRO A 236 -10.45 0.77 -19.32
C PRO A 236 -11.28 1.65 -18.39
N GLU A 237 -12.50 1.99 -18.80
CA GLU A 237 -13.42 2.88 -18.06
C GLU A 237 -13.61 2.48 -16.59
N GLY A 238 -13.68 1.17 -16.30
CA GLY A 238 -13.83 0.68 -14.93
C GLY A 238 -12.63 0.99 -14.01
N LEU A 239 -11.46 1.33 -14.57
CA LEU A 239 -10.30 1.81 -13.81
C LEU A 239 -10.32 3.35 -13.74
N LEU A 240 -10.68 4.02 -14.83
CA LEU A 240 -10.80 5.48 -14.87
C LEU A 240 -11.87 6.01 -13.92
N ALA A 241 -12.92 5.25 -13.66
CA ALA A 241 -13.95 5.59 -12.68
C ALA A 241 -13.43 5.72 -11.23
N ALA A 242 -12.26 5.13 -10.94
CA ALA A 242 -11.58 5.26 -9.64
C ALA A 242 -10.67 6.51 -9.55
N CYS A 243 -10.61 7.34 -10.60
CA CYS A 243 -9.68 8.47 -10.74
C CYS A 243 -10.50 9.76 -10.94
N SER A 244 -10.49 10.65 -9.97
CA SER A 244 -11.30 11.88 -10.07
C SER A 244 -10.48 13.16 -10.19
N GLY A 245 -9.24 13.18 -9.72
CA GLY A 245 -8.44 14.39 -9.59
C GLY A 245 -8.95 15.39 -8.53
N ASP A 246 -10.14 15.15 -7.97
CA ASP A 246 -10.71 15.97 -6.89
C ASP A 246 -10.46 15.33 -5.53
N LEU A 247 -9.59 15.94 -4.75
CA LEU A 247 -9.28 15.50 -3.37
C LEU A 247 -10.29 16.01 -2.33
N GLY A 248 -11.31 16.76 -2.72
CA GLY A 248 -12.35 17.26 -1.82
C GLY A 248 -13.08 16.13 -1.09
N ALA A 249 -13.55 15.12 -1.83
CA ALA A 249 -14.21 13.95 -1.25
C ALA A 249 -13.27 13.16 -0.32
N PHE A 250 -11.99 13.05 -0.65
CA PHE A 250 -11.00 12.41 0.23
C PHE A 250 -10.75 13.24 1.49
N ARG A 251 -10.67 14.57 1.39
CA ARG A 251 -10.57 15.47 2.54
C ARG A 251 -11.75 15.28 3.51
N GLU A 252 -12.97 15.26 2.99
CA GLU A 252 -14.16 15.06 3.81
C GLU A 252 -14.20 13.65 4.43
N PHE A 253 -13.79 12.62 3.69
CA PHE A 253 -13.59 11.29 4.24
C PHE A 253 -12.63 11.30 5.44
N LEU A 254 -11.45 11.92 5.31
CA LEU A 254 -10.44 11.96 6.38
C LEU A 254 -10.97 12.68 7.62
N LYS A 255 -11.75 13.74 7.45
CA LYS A 255 -12.41 14.45 8.56
C LYS A 255 -13.48 13.58 9.23
N ALA A 256 -14.37 12.98 8.45
CA ALA A 256 -15.46 12.15 8.96
C ALA A 256 -14.96 10.88 9.66
N ALA A 257 -13.90 10.24 9.11
CA ALA A 257 -13.33 9.04 9.68
C ALA A 257 -12.73 9.24 11.09
N ARG A 258 -12.34 10.46 11.46
CA ARG A 258 -11.87 10.77 12.83
C ARG A 258 -12.93 10.55 13.92
N ALA A 259 -14.20 10.59 13.57
CA ALA A 259 -15.27 10.30 14.52
C ALA A 259 -15.34 8.83 14.92
N VAL A 260 -14.74 7.93 14.12
CA VAL A 260 -14.88 6.48 14.27
C VAL A 260 -13.58 5.73 14.43
N ALA A 261 -12.44 6.37 14.08
CA ALA A 261 -11.12 5.76 14.12
C ALA A 261 -10.02 6.80 14.39
N GLU A 262 -8.89 6.33 14.88
CA GLU A 262 -7.65 7.10 14.98
C GLU A 262 -6.78 6.85 13.75
N PHE A 263 -6.19 7.91 13.19
CA PHE A 263 -5.18 7.75 12.15
C PHE A 263 -3.85 7.34 12.75
N SER A 264 -3.21 6.36 12.14
CA SER A 264 -1.95 5.78 12.62
C SER A 264 -1.04 5.41 11.44
N THR A 265 0.14 4.89 11.73
CA THR A 265 1.06 4.31 10.76
C THR A 265 1.25 2.81 11.04
N LEU A 266 1.68 2.05 10.04
CA LEU A 266 1.96 0.62 10.19
C LEU A 266 3.03 0.34 11.27
N PRO A 267 4.11 1.14 11.40
CA PRO A 267 5.05 0.99 12.51
C PRO A 267 4.40 1.16 13.89
N ASN A 268 3.44 2.08 14.04
CA ASN A 268 2.72 2.26 15.31
C ASN A 268 1.78 1.08 15.60
N VAL A 269 1.13 0.53 14.57
CA VAL A 269 0.31 -0.69 14.69
C VAL A 269 1.18 -1.85 15.18
N ARG A 270 2.36 -2.07 14.55
CA ARG A 270 3.30 -3.11 14.98
C ARG A 270 3.75 -2.92 16.42
N ARG A 271 4.08 -1.71 16.82
CA ARG A 271 4.49 -1.39 18.20
C ARG A 271 3.39 -1.75 19.20
N GLY A 272 2.15 -1.38 18.90
CA GLY A 272 0.99 -1.76 19.72
C GLY A 272 0.73 -3.26 19.74
N PHE A 273 0.96 -3.97 18.64
CA PHE A 273 0.82 -5.43 18.54
C PHE A 273 1.84 -6.19 19.39
N LEU A 274 3.08 -5.69 19.49
CA LEU A 274 4.16 -6.31 20.27
C LEU A 274 4.12 -5.93 21.75
N GLY A 275 3.50 -4.81 22.10
CA GLY A 275 3.42 -4.30 23.48
C GLY A 275 2.14 -4.69 24.23
N GLY A 276 1.23 -5.40 23.60
CA GLY A 276 0.00 -5.95 24.19
C GLY A 276 0.13 -7.43 24.43
#